data_7d8a5fb9d803e1e8256dce746d93dedd
#
_entry.id   7d8a5fb9d803e1e8256dce746d93dedd
#
_cell.length_a   1.000
_cell.length_b   1.000
_cell.length_c   1.000
_cell.angle_alpha   90.00
_cell.angle_beta   90.00
_cell.angle_gamma   90.00
#
_symmetry.space_group_name_H-M   'P 1'
#
loop_
_entity.id
_entity.type
_entity.pdbx_description
1 polymer ?
#
loop_
_entity_poly.entity_id
_entity_poly.type
_entity_poly.pdbx_seq_one_letter_code
_entity_poly.pdbx_strand_id
1 'polypeptide(L)'
;MKTRPTVMFYCQHSLGMGHLVRSLALAHGLAKEFRVVLLNGGRFPKQTAVPHPIEIINLPPIGLNENNDLVSHDRRRTTVRAQALRRELLLKILVELQPDVLFIELFPFGRKKFAEELMPLLKAAQSSKSLVVCSLRDILVGRDNQAKHDDRAAIIANEFFDLILVHSDPAFARLEESFKPNVKLRTPVKYTGFAMDSTGPQSARQQNAFRRIVVSAGGGMVGEPLLSTAIMAHELLVREGPVETEIITGLFLPENARRTLRELARGKAGLKVTRFVPDLSARMRNADVSISQGGYNTTLDVLRANVPALIVPFGTGQEDEQLKRARRLEALGALRVLEEKDMQPVRLASEIRDLFNFDARRPKLDLDGVRKSTQIVLKALALSTGSV
;
A
#
# COMPACT_ATOMS: atom_id res chain seq x y z
N MET A 1 -33.16 -16.39 -3.89
CA MET A 1 -31.67 -16.27 -3.88
C MET A 1 -31.31 -15.67 -2.55
N LYS A 2 -30.43 -16.30 -1.72
CA LYS A 2 -29.92 -15.63 -0.51
C LYS A 2 -29.16 -14.36 -0.95
N THR A 3 -29.56 -13.21 -0.41
CA THR A 3 -28.83 -11.96 -0.65
C THR A 3 -27.41 -12.10 -0.12
N ARG A 4 -26.41 -11.68 -0.90
CA ARG A 4 -25.01 -11.72 -0.46
C ARG A 4 -24.85 -10.82 0.77
N PRO A 5 -24.11 -11.24 1.81
CA PRO A 5 -23.84 -10.38 2.94
C PRO A 5 -23.05 -9.14 2.49
N THR A 6 -23.25 -8.03 3.20
CA THR A 6 -22.73 -6.71 2.80
C THR A 6 -21.52 -6.33 3.64
N VAL A 7 -20.45 -5.89 2.97
CA VAL A 7 -19.25 -5.30 3.58
C VAL A 7 -19.23 -3.80 3.34
N MET A 8 -19.19 -3.02 4.42
CA MET A 8 -18.86 -1.60 4.41
C MET A 8 -17.36 -1.47 4.69
N PHE A 9 -16.58 -1.05 3.69
CA PHE A 9 -15.13 -1.01 3.78
C PHE A 9 -14.62 0.45 3.85
N TYR A 10 -14.15 0.88 5.01
CA TYR A 10 -13.55 2.21 5.18
C TYR A 10 -12.06 2.19 4.84
N CYS A 11 -11.67 3.03 3.87
CA CYS A 11 -10.29 3.23 3.45
C CYS A 11 -9.91 4.71 3.51
N GLN A 12 -8.98 5.07 4.37
CA GLN A 12 -8.39 6.40 4.42
C GLN A 12 -6.94 6.36 3.94
N HIS A 13 -6.67 7.00 2.82
CA HIS A 13 -5.31 7.26 2.37
C HIS A 13 -5.02 8.77 2.40
N SER A 14 -3.80 9.16 2.78
CA SER A 14 -3.44 10.57 2.98
C SER A 14 -2.20 10.97 2.20
N LEU A 15 -1.20 10.11 2.17
CA LEU A 15 0.07 10.28 1.47
C LEU A 15 0.26 9.07 0.54
N GLY A 16 0.04 9.26 -0.75
CA GLY A 16 0.22 8.19 -1.74
C GLY A 16 -0.95 7.19 -1.83
N MET A 17 -0.83 6.25 -2.76
CA MET A 17 -1.90 5.30 -3.14
C MET A 17 -1.82 3.94 -2.42
N GLY A 18 -0.79 3.64 -1.66
CA GLY A 18 -0.54 2.29 -1.16
C GLY A 18 -1.72 1.69 -0.38
N HIS A 19 -2.36 2.49 0.46
CA HIS A 19 -3.54 2.05 1.21
C HIS A 19 -4.76 1.82 0.31
N LEU A 20 -4.98 2.70 -0.68
CA LEU A 20 -6.10 2.56 -1.63
C LEU A 20 -5.91 1.33 -2.51
N VAL A 21 -4.73 1.12 -3.08
CA VAL A 21 -4.42 -0.04 -3.94
C VAL A 21 -4.64 -1.35 -3.19
N ARG A 22 -4.12 -1.47 -1.95
CA ARG A 22 -4.35 -2.65 -1.13
C ARG A 22 -5.83 -2.82 -0.78
N SER A 23 -6.53 -1.76 -0.42
CA SER A 23 -7.97 -1.82 -0.11
C SER A 23 -8.80 -2.22 -1.32
N LEU A 24 -8.47 -1.76 -2.52
CA LEU A 24 -9.12 -2.18 -3.76
C LEU A 24 -8.87 -3.66 -4.06
N ALA A 25 -7.66 -4.17 -3.86
CA ALA A 25 -7.35 -5.58 -4.03
C ALA A 25 -8.14 -6.46 -3.05
N LEU A 26 -8.18 -6.08 -1.77
CA LEU A 26 -8.98 -6.78 -0.74
C LEU A 26 -10.47 -6.70 -1.04
N ALA A 27 -10.97 -5.52 -1.40
CA ALA A 27 -12.38 -5.32 -1.78
C ALA A 27 -12.78 -6.18 -2.99
N HIS A 28 -11.90 -6.30 -4.00
CA HIS A 28 -12.11 -7.18 -5.16
C HIS A 28 -12.18 -8.65 -4.75
N GLY A 29 -11.31 -9.09 -3.85
CA GLY A 29 -11.39 -10.45 -3.31
C GLY A 29 -12.68 -10.70 -2.53
N LEU A 30 -13.05 -9.78 -1.65
CA LEU A 30 -14.29 -9.83 -0.87
C LEU A 30 -15.56 -9.82 -1.78
N ALA A 31 -15.52 -9.08 -2.90
CA ALA A 31 -16.65 -8.96 -3.82
C ALA A 31 -17.04 -10.28 -4.53
N LYS A 32 -16.23 -11.33 -4.41
CA LYS A 32 -16.58 -12.67 -4.88
C LYS A 32 -17.70 -13.28 -4.04
N GLU A 33 -17.74 -12.96 -2.76
CA GLU A 33 -18.67 -13.56 -1.77
C GLU A 33 -19.62 -12.55 -1.15
N PHE A 34 -19.26 -11.26 -1.15
CA PHE A 34 -19.98 -10.18 -0.51
C PHE A 34 -20.42 -9.12 -1.51
N ARG A 35 -21.46 -8.35 -1.15
CA ARG A 35 -21.66 -7.01 -1.72
C ARG A 35 -20.68 -6.05 -1.02
N VAL A 36 -19.81 -5.38 -1.76
CA VAL A 36 -18.78 -4.51 -1.17
C VAL A 36 -19.02 -3.06 -1.50
N VAL A 37 -19.16 -2.23 -0.48
CA VAL A 37 -19.22 -0.76 -0.56
C VAL A 37 -17.96 -0.18 0.06
N LEU A 38 -17.06 0.34 -0.78
CA LEU A 38 -15.81 0.97 -0.36
C LEU A 38 -16.01 2.47 -0.11
N LEU A 39 -15.78 2.91 1.12
CA LEU A 39 -15.81 4.33 1.50
C LEU A 39 -14.40 4.91 1.38
N ASN A 40 -14.20 5.70 0.34
CA ASN A 40 -12.90 6.32 0.08
C ASN A 40 -12.80 7.69 0.76
N GLY A 41 -11.83 7.86 1.67
CA GLY A 41 -11.64 9.09 2.45
C GLY A 41 -10.59 10.05 1.90
N GLY A 42 -9.78 9.64 0.94
CA GLY A 42 -8.75 10.47 0.30
C GLY A 42 -9.14 10.96 -1.10
N ARG A 43 -8.20 11.60 -1.79
CA ARG A 43 -8.37 11.92 -3.22
C ARG A 43 -8.42 10.64 -4.05
N PHE A 44 -9.46 10.46 -4.83
CA PHE A 44 -9.57 9.33 -5.75
C PHE A 44 -9.04 9.73 -7.14
N PRO A 45 -7.89 9.20 -7.59
CA PRO A 45 -7.34 9.55 -8.88
C PRO A 45 -8.21 9.01 -10.03
N LYS A 46 -8.49 9.84 -11.03
CA LYS A 46 -9.33 9.48 -12.20
C LYS A 46 -8.80 8.26 -12.97
N GLN A 47 -7.49 8.02 -12.90
CA GLN A 47 -6.82 6.91 -13.58
C GLN A 47 -6.87 5.59 -12.80
N THR A 48 -7.42 5.59 -11.57
CA THR A 48 -7.52 4.38 -10.77
C THR A 48 -8.62 3.48 -11.35
N ALA A 49 -8.24 2.31 -11.83
CA ALA A 49 -9.22 1.29 -12.21
C ALA A 49 -9.91 0.76 -10.96
N VAL A 50 -11.23 0.77 -10.97
CA VAL A 50 -12.05 0.13 -9.92
C VAL A 50 -12.44 -1.25 -10.42
N PRO A 51 -12.02 -2.33 -9.73
CA PRO A 51 -12.47 -3.67 -10.10
C PRO A 51 -13.99 -3.81 -9.93
N HIS A 52 -14.65 -4.35 -10.93
CA HIS A 52 -16.08 -4.70 -10.83
C HIS A 52 -16.24 -5.98 -9.98
N PRO A 53 -17.25 -6.11 -9.10
CA PRO A 53 -18.42 -5.25 -8.87
C PRO A 53 -18.33 -4.43 -7.54
N ILE A 54 -17.30 -3.63 -7.35
CA ILE A 54 -17.16 -2.81 -6.14
C ILE A 54 -17.94 -1.51 -6.28
N GLU A 55 -18.78 -1.18 -5.30
CA GLU A 55 -19.42 0.13 -5.17
C GLU A 55 -18.46 1.10 -4.43
N ILE A 56 -18.26 2.32 -4.94
CA ILE A 56 -17.41 3.31 -4.27
C ILE A 56 -18.22 4.54 -3.87
N ILE A 57 -18.13 4.90 -2.59
CA ILE A 57 -18.63 6.16 -2.07
C ILE A 57 -17.43 7.03 -1.67
N ASN A 58 -17.29 8.17 -2.33
CA ASN A 58 -16.25 9.14 -2.00
C ASN A 58 -16.73 10.05 -0.88
N LEU A 59 -16.08 10.00 0.27
CA LEU A 59 -16.26 10.95 1.36
C LEU A 59 -15.59 12.28 0.99
N PRO A 60 -15.94 13.41 1.64
CA PRO A 60 -15.17 14.64 1.52
C PRO A 60 -13.68 14.37 1.71
N PRO A 61 -12.83 14.60 0.69
CA PRO A 61 -11.46 14.12 0.71
C PRO A 61 -10.61 14.93 1.71
N ILE A 62 -10.02 14.22 2.67
CA ILE A 62 -9.08 14.77 3.65
C ILE A 62 -7.74 14.06 3.49
N GLY A 63 -6.65 14.82 3.56
CA GLY A 63 -5.28 14.32 3.54
C GLY A 63 -4.43 14.99 4.61
N LEU A 64 -3.12 14.89 4.46
CA LEU A 64 -2.12 15.53 5.30
C LEU A 64 -1.32 16.53 4.46
N ASN A 65 -0.96 17.67 5.07
CA ASN A 65 0.00 18.61 4.51
C ASN A 65 1.45 18.21 4.88
N GLU A 66 2.41 19.03 4.49
CA GLU A 66 3.85 18.83 4.77
C GLU A 66 4.16 18.83 6.27
N ASN A 67 3.38 19.57 7.06
CA ASN A 67 3.48 19.62 8.53
C ASN A 67 2.73 18.47 9.21
N ASN A 68 2.26 17.48 8.43
CA ASN A 68 1.46 16.36 8.92
C ASN A 68 0.09 16.78 9.52
N ASP A 69 -0.44 17.97 9.23
CA ASP A 69 -1.78 18.40 9.67
C ASP A 69 -2.86 17.91 8.71
N LEU A 70 -4.07 17.67 9.25
CA LEU A 70 -5.24 17.36 8.43
C LEU A 70 -5.65 18.56 7.59
N VAL A 71 -5.83 18.34 6.28
CA VAL A 71 -6.29 19.36 5.33
C VAL A 71 -7.39 18.82 4.44
N SER A 72 -8.42 19.65 4.23
CA SER A 72 -9.44 19.36 3.23
C SER A 72 -8.87 19.53 1.83
N HIS A 73 -9.05 18.52 0.99
CA HIS A 73 -8.72 18.62 -0.44
C HIS A 73 -9.89 19.16 -1.30
N ASP A 74 -11.04 19.42 -0.69
CA ASP A 74 -12.12 20.18 -1.32
C ASP A 74 -11.96 21.67 -0.95
N ARG A 75 -11.59 22.49 -1.93
CA ARG A 75 -11.37 23.94 -1.73
C ARG A 75 -12.60 24.70 -1.24
N ARG A 76 -13.80 24.12 -1.37
CA ARG A 76 -15.07 24.72 -0.93
C ARG A 76 -15.39 24.46 0.54
N ARG A 77 -14.57 23.67 1.25
CA ARG A 77 -14.82 23.28 2.64
C ARG A 77 -13.57 23.44 3.51
N THR A 78 -13.74 23.99 4.68
CA THR A 78 -12.72 23.94 5.72
C THR A 78 -12.52 22.50 6.19
N THR A 79 -11.37 22.18 6.77
CA THR A 79 -11.08 20.84 7.31
C THR A 79 -12.10 20.43 8.37
N VAL A 80 -12.45 21.33 9.29
CA VAL A 80 -13.46 21.10 10.34
C VAL A 80 -14.83 20.75 9.74
N ARG A 81 -15.26 21.49 8.73
CA ARG A 81 -16.55 21.21 8.06
C ARG A 81 -16.52 19.88 7.30
N ALA A 82 -15.39 19.57 6.66
CA ALA A 82 -15.22 18.29 5.97
C ALA A 82 -15.25 17.11 6.96
N GLN A 83 -14.60 17.21 8.13
CA GLN A 83 -14.62 16.19 9.18
C GLN A 83 -16.04 15.96 9.74
N ALA A 84 -16.77 17.06 10.06
CA ALA A 84 -18.14 16.96 10.54
C ALA A 84 -19.05 16.24 9.54
N LEU A 85 -18.99 16.64 8.25
CA LEU A 85 -19.78 16.01 7.20
C LEU A 85 -19.42 14.53 6.98
N ARG A 86 -18.14 14.16 7.07
CA ARG A 86 -17.69 12.77 6.97
C ARG A 86 -18.30 11.91 8.08
N ARG A 87 -18.25 12.41 9.31
CA ARG A 87 -18.84 11.72 10.47
C ARG A 87 -20.35 11.48 10.27
N GLU A 88 -21.08 12.51 9.84
CA GLU A 88 -22.52 12.40 9.54
C GLU A 88 -22.78 11.37 8.44
N LEU A 89 -22.03 11.42 7.33
CA LEU A 89 -22.16 10.50 6.20
C LEU A 89 -21.84 9.06 6.60
N LEU A 90 -20.79 8.83 7.38
CA LEU A 90 -20.42 7.49 7.84
C LEU A 90 -21.53 6.84 8.65
N LEU A 91 -22.14 7.57 9.59
CA LEU A 91 -23.25 7.09 10.41
C LEU A 91 -24.51 6.87 9.57
N LYS A 92 -24.83 7.79 8.66
CA LYS A 92 -25.95 7.66 7.74
C LYS A 92 -25.81 6.41 6.87
N ILE A 93 -24.63 6.22 6.25
CA ILE A 93 -24.36 5.06 5.39
C ILE A 93 -24.43 3.76 6.19
N LEU A 94 -23.94 3.72 7.43
CA LEU A 94 -24.03 2.54 8.30
C LEU A 94 -25.50 2.15 8.54
N VAL A 95 -26.38 3.13 8.84
CA VAL A 95 -27.81 2.90 9.10
C VAL A 95 -28.53 2.46 7.83
N GLU A 96 -28.24 3.08 6.68
CA GLU A 96 -28.90 2.76 5.40
C GLU A 96 -28.44 1.41 4.85
N LEU A 97 -27.16 1.09 4.99
CA LEU A 97 -26.54 -0.11 4.43
C LEU A 97 -26.75 -1.35 5.30
N GLN A 98 -26.84 -1.17 6.63
CA GLN A 98 -26.90 -2.25 7.63
C GLN A 98 -25.89 -3.37 7.33
N PRO A 99 -24.57 -3.07 7.26
CA PRO A 99 -23.59 -4.03 6.79
C PRO A 99 -23.42 -5.19 7.77
N ASP A 100 -23.27 -6.40 7.25
CA ASP A 100 -22.91 -7.58 8.03
C ASP A 100 -21.47 -7.49 8.55
N VAL A 101 -20.61 -6.80 7.80
CA VAL A 101 -19.19 -6.60 8.13
C VAL A 101 -18.80 -5.14 7.97
N LEU A 102 -18.24 -4.53 9.02
CA LEU A 102 -17.51 -3.26 8.96
C LEU A 102 -16.02 -3.52 8.89
N PHE A 103 -15.41 -3.23 7.76
CA PHE A 103 -13.99 -3.44 7.48
C PHE A 103 -13.25 -2.11 7.54
N ILE A 104 -12.27 -1.94 8.43
CA ILE A 104 -11.55 -0.67 8.64
C ILE A 104 -10.05 -0.85 8.39
N GLU A 105 -9.51 -0.01 7.51
CA GLU A 105 -8.11 -0.02 7.15
C GLU A 105 -7.26 0.70 8.22
N LEU A 106 -6.32 -0.02 8.81
CA LEU A 106 -5.24 0.42 9.70
C LEU A 106 -5.66 0.96 11.09
N PHE A 107 -6.88 1.46 11.30
CA PHE A 107 -7.31 1.91 12.64
C PHE A 107 -7.66 0.70 13.52
N PRO A 108 -7.26 0.69 14.81
CA PRO A 108 -6.67 1.76 15.63
C PRO A 108 -5.12 1.81 15.63
N PHE A 109 -4.42 0.92 14.96
CA PHE A 109 -2.95 0.82 14.92
C PHE A 109 -2.30 1.99 14.16
N GLY A 110 -3.08 2.70 13.38
CA GLY A 110 -2.76 3.93 12.69
C GLY A 110 -3.97 4.85 12.59
N ARG A 111 -3.89 5.89 11.75
CA ARG A 111 -5.03 6.79 11.47
C ARG A 111 -5.61 7.51 12.69
N LYS A 112 -4.84 7.71 13.76
CA LYS A 112 -5.28 8.38 15.00
C LYS A 112 -6.00 9.71 14.77
N LYS A 113 -5.59 10.47 13.75
CA LYS A 113 -6.20 11.77 13.41
C LYS A 113 -7.64 11.65 12.90
N PHE A 114 -8.09 10.45 12.53
CA PHE A 114 -9.45 10.15 12.09
C PHE A 114 -10.31 9.50 13.18
N ALA A 115 -9.81 9.47 14.43
CA ALA A 115 -10.54 8.88 15.56
C ALA A 115 -11.89 9.56 15.83
N GLU A 116 -12.00 10.87 15.57
CA GLU A 116 -13.25 11.64 15.78
C GLU A 116 -14.41 11.15 14.89
N GLU A 117 -14.13 10.61 13.72
CA GLU A 117 -15.17 10.03 12.84
C GLU A 117 -15.29 8.51 13.03
N LEU A 118 -14.20 7.82 13.39
CA LEU A 118 -14.20 6.36 13.49
C LEU A 118 -14.75 5.86 14.85
N MET A 119 -14.53 6.56 15.94
CA MET A 119 -15.04 6.14 17.26
C MET A 119 -16.58 6.13 17.31
N PRO A 120 -17.31 7.17 16.82
CA PRO A 120 -18.77 7.10 16.70
C PRO A 120 -19.25 5.99 15.76
N LEU A 121 -18.55 5.76 14.64
CA LEU A 121 -18.87 4.69 13.71
C LEU A 121 -18.75 3.31 14.36
N LEU A 122 -17.67 3.05 15.11
CA LEU A 122 -17.44 1.80 15.82
C LEU A 122 -18.51 1.54 16.89
N LYS A 123 -18.86 2.57 17.68
CA LYS A 123 -19.96 2.47 18.67
C LYS A 123 -21.29 2.12 18.02
N ALA A 124 -21.60 2.75 16.89
CA ALA A 124 -22.83 2.46 16.16
C ALA A 124 -22.82 1.04 15.54
N ALA A 125 -21.67 0.58 15.06
CA ALA A 125 -21.51 -0.77 14.51
C ALA A 125 -21.72 -1.87 15.55
N GLN A 126 -21.27 -1.65 16.80
CA GLN A 126 -21.58 -2.59 17.90
C GLN A 126 -23.08 -2.74 18.14
N SER A 127 -23.83 -1.63 18.08
CA SER A 127 -25.30 -1.66 18.22
C SER A 127 -26.00 -2.37 17.06
N SER A 128 -25.44 -2.31 15.85
CA SER A 128 -25.96 -2.99 14.65
C SER A 128 -25.51 -4.44 14.52
N LYS A 129 -24.70 -4.96 15.45
CA LYS A 129 -24.14 -6.33 15.43
C LYS A 129 -23.33 -6.66 14.19
N SER A 130 -22.77 -5.66 13.49
CA SER A 130 -21.82 -5.87 12.41
C SER A 130 -20.54 -6.50 12.92
N LEU A 131 -19.99 -7.49 12.21
CA LEU A 131 -18.65 -8.02 12.47
C LEU A 131 -17.61 -6.93 12.16
N VAL A 132 -16.86 -6.46 13.13
CA VAL A 132 -15.88 -5.38 12.96
C VAL A 132 -14.48 -5.93 12.74
N VAL A 133 -13.92 -5.68 11.56
CA VAL A 133 -12.62 -6.22 11.11
C VAL A 133 -11.61 -5.11 10.89
N CYS A 134 -10.44 -5.23 11.51
CA CYS A 134 -9.28 -4.37 11.23
C CYS A 134 -8.38 -5.00 10.16
N SER A 135 -7.95 -4.22 9.18
CA SER A 135 -7.01 -4.62 8.12
C SER A 135 -5.66 -3.95 8.35
N LEU A 136 -4.61 -4.73 8.62
CA LEU A 136 -3.25 -4.24 8.87
C LEU A 136 -2.30 -4.68 7.76
N ARG A 137 -1.28 -3.86 7.50
CA ARG A 137 -0.11 -4.25 6.71
C ARG A 137 0.89 -5.04 7.58
N ASP A 138 1.98 -5.48 6.96
CA ASP A 138 3.03 -6.32 7.53
C ASP A 138 3.76 -5.70 8.75
N ILE A 139 4.29 -4.48 8.61
CA ILE A 139 5.10 -3.79 9.62
C ILE A 139 4.46 -2.45 9.95
N LEU A 140 4.24 -2.18 11.23
CA LEU A 140 3.74 -0.87 11.66
C LEU A 140 4.88 0.15 11.74
N VAL A 141 4.54 1.41 11.47
CA VAL A 141 5.48 2.54 11.55
C VAL A 141 5.87 2.78 12.99
N GLY A 142 7.18 2.87 13.27
CA GLY A 142 7.70 3.30 14.57
C GLY A 142 7.31 4.74 14.89
N ARG A 143 7.18 5.08 16.19
CA ARG A 143 6.73 6.40 16.66
C ARG A 143 7.34 6.76 17.99
N ASP A 144 7.42 8.06 18.25
CA ASP A 144 7.67 8.55 19.60
C ASP A 144 6.55 8.08 20.57
N ASN A 145 6.92 7.73 21.79
CA ASN A 145 5.98 7.19 22.78
C ASN A 145 5.23 5.92 22.32
N GLN A 146 5.93 5.02 21.62
CA GLN A 146 5.38 3.80 21.04
C GLN A 146 4.49 3.02 22.02
N ALA A 147 4.93 2.78 23.27
CA ALA A 147 4.18 2.01 24.26
C ALA A 147 2.79 2.60 24.55
N LYS A 148 2.70 3.93 24.75
CA LYS A 148 1.40 4.60 24.95
C LYS A 148 0.49 4.50 23.73
N HIS A 149 1.08 4.50 22.55
CA HIS A 149 0.36 4.33 21.29
C HIS A 149 -0.20 2.92 21.14
N ASP A 150 0.63 1.94 21.45
CA ASP A 150 0.30 0.52 21.37
C ASP A 150 -0.78 0.15 22.41
N ASP A 151 -0.65 0.64 23.64
CA ASP A 151 -1.67 0.44 24.70
C ASP A 151 -3.03 0.98 24.28
N ARG A 152 -3.07 2.23 23.77
CA ARG A 152 -4.32 2.82 23.27
C ARG A 152 -4.92 2.01 22.12
N ALA A 153 -4.11 1.56 21.19
CA ALA A 153 -4.57 0.75 20.07
C ALA A 153 -5.09 -0.61 20.54
N ALA A 154 -4.42 -1.26 21.51
CA ALA A 154 -4.87 -2.51 22.11
C ALA A 154 -6.21 -2.35 22.83
N ILE A 155 -6.39 -1.27 23.62
CA ILE A 155 -7.65 -0.98 24.30
C ILE A 155 -8.80 -0.83 23.30
N ILE A 156 -8.62 0.00 22.27
CA ILE A 156 -9.65 0.22 21.24
C ILE A 156 -9.92 -1.06 20.45
N ALA A 157 -8.88 -1.81 20.11
CA ALA A 157 -9.04 -3.08 19.40
C ALA A 157 -9.85 -4.08 20.23
N ASN A 158 -9.51 -4.23 21.52
CA ASN A 158 -10.21 -5.14 22.44
C ASN A 158 -11.67 -4.76 22.69
N GLU A 159 -12.02 -3.49 22.58
CA GLU A 159 -13.36 -2.98 22.85
C GLU A 159 -14.27 -3.06 21.61
N PHE A 160 -13.71 -2.80 20.41
CA PHE A 160 -14.53 -2.55 19.24
C PHE A 160 -14.32 -3.52 18.08
N PHE A 161 -13.26 -4.33 18.07
CA PHE A 161 -12.95 -5.18 16.94
C PHE A 161 -13.07 -6.66 17.28
N ASP A 162 -13.72 -7.40 16.41
CA ASP A 162 -13.91 -8.85 16.52
C ASP A 162 -12.74 -9.61 15.91
N LEU A 163 -12.01 -8.98 14.95
CA LEU A 163 -10.96 -9.64 14.20
C LEU A 163 -9.91 -8.62 13.70
N ILE A 164 -8.65 -9.00 13.76
CA ILE A 164 -7.53 -8.27 13.14
C ILE A 164 -6.92 -9.16 12.06
N LEU A 165 -6.92 -8.69 10.82
CA LEU A 165 -6.23 -9.32 9.70
C LEU A 165 -4.89 -8.65 9.47
N VAL A 166 -3.80 -9.39 9.60
CA VAL A 166 -2.45 -8.93 9.28
C VAL A 166 -2.06 -9.45 7.91
N HIS A 167 -1.89 -8.52 6.95
CA HIS A 167 -1.54 -8.85 5.56
C HIS A 167 -0.03 -9.05 5.44
N SER A 168 0.45 -10.11 6.05
CA SER A 168 1.83 -10.57 6.08
C SER A 168 1.89 -12.09 6.18
N ASP A 169 2.99 -12.65 5.72
CA ASP A 169 3.38 -14.00 6.11
C ASP A 169 4.02 -13.93 7.51
N PRO A 170 3.57 -14.72 8.51
CA PRO A 170 4.18 -14.72 9.85
C PRO A 170 5.64 -15.19 9.86
N ALA A 171 6.11 -15.91 8.83
CA ALA A 171 7.51 -16.24 8.66
C ALA A 171 8.35 -15.03 8.19
N PHE A 172 7.71 -14.03 7.60
CA PHE A 172 8.35 -12.79 7.15
C PHE A 172 8.33 -11.68 8.20
N ALA A 173 7.15 -11.38 8.76
CA ALA A 173 6.97 -10.35 9.77
C ALA A 173 5.77 -10.67 10.66
N ARG A 174 5.98 -10.62 11.97
CA ARG A 174 4.93 -10.77 12.97
C ARG A 174 4.53 -9.42 13.55
N LEU A 175 3.25 -9.29 13.92
CA LEU A 175 2.70 -8.06 14.50
C LEU A 175 3.47 -7.66 15.77
N GLU A 176 3.82 -8.61 16.61
CA GLU A 176 4.50 -8.44 17.89
C GLU A 176 5.90 -7.83 17.75
N GLU A 177 6.49 -7.84 16.57
CA GLU A 177 7.79 -7.22 16.32
C GLU A 177 7.71 -5.68 16.24
N SER A 178 6.57 -5.15 15.79
CA SER A 178 6.34 -3.71 15.63
C SER A 178 5.19 -3.16 16.50
N PHE A 179 4.55 -4.02 17.30
CA PHE A 179 3.45 -3.68 18.21
C PHE A 179 3.66 -4.36 19.55
N LYS A 180 3.95 -3.57 20.60
CA LYS A 180 4.35 -4.07 21.93
C LYS A 180 3.58 -3.34 23.04
N PRO A 181 2.25 -3.53 23.13
CA PRO A 181 1.45 -2.93 24.20
C PRO A 181 1.75 -3.58 25.55
N ASN A 182 1.66 -2.80 26.63
CA ASN A 182 1.58 -3.34 27.99
C ASN A 182 0.20 -3.97 28.26
N VAL A 183 -0.83 -3.44 27.63
CA VAL A 183 -2.20 -3.98 27.67
C VAL A 183 -2.30 -5.20 26.74
N LYS A 184 -2.70 -6.34 27.28
CA LYS A 184 -2.86 -7.57 26.49
C LYS A 184 -3.88 -7.39 25.37
N LEU A 185 -3.45 -7.62 24.12
CA LEU A 185 -4.34 -7.71 22.97
C LEU A 185 -5.14 -9.02 23.05
N ARG A 186 -6.47 -8.91 23.17
CA ARG A 186 -7.42 -10.04 23.27
C ARG A 186 -8.12 -10.31 21.93
N THR A 187 -8.28 -9.28 21.11
CA THR A 187 -8.87 -9.42 19.78
C THR A 187 -8.08 -10.43 18.95
N PRO A 188 -8.74 -11.43 18.34
CA PRO A 188 -8.09 -12.45 17.53
C PRO A 188 -7.29 -11.85 16.37
N VAL A 189 -6.03 -12.26 16.23
CA VAL A 189 -5.15 -11.89 15.12
C VAL A 189 -5.04 -13.05 14.15
N LYS A 190 -5.25 -12.79 12.85
CA LYS A 190 -5.10 -13.78 11.77
C LYS A 190 -4.17 -13.22 10.69
N TYR A 191 -3.15 -14.00 10.37
CA TYR A 191 -2.25 -13.72 9.25
C TYR A 191 -2.86 -14.25 7.96
N THR A 192 -2.88 -13.42 6.94
CA THR A 192 -3.51 -13.75 5.65
C THR A 192 -2.51 -14.13 4.56
N GLY A 193 -1.23 -13.85 4.79
CA GLY A 193 -0.28 -13.67 3.70
C GLY A 193 -0.38 -12.25 3.13
N PHE A 194 0.49 -11.92 2.19
CA PHE A 194 0.51 -10.60 1.56
C PHE A 194 -0.72 -10.39 0.67
N ALA A 195 -1.42 -9.26 0.86
CA ALA A 195 -2.62 -8.91 0.11
C ALA A 195 -2.26 -8.41 -1.30
N MET A 196 -2.06 -9.35 -2.20
CA MET A 196 -1.78 -9.11 -3.61
C MET A 196 -2.90 -9.65 -4.48
N ASP A 197 -3.32 -8.91 -5.50
CA ASP A 197 -4.23 -9.42 -6.52
C ASP A 197 -3.45 -10.33 -7.47
N SER A 198 -3.80 -11.61 -7.46
CA SER A 198 -3.14 -12.65 -8.29
C SER A 198 -3.64 -12.71 -9.73
N THR A 199 -4.53 -11.83 -10.13
CA THR A 199 -5.25 -11.89 -11.41
C THR A 199 -4.49 -11.28 -12.58
N GLY A 200 -3.29 -11.72 -12.89
CA GLY A 200 -2.63 -11.35 -14.13
C GLY A 200 -1.92 -12.55 -14.77
N PRO A 201 -2.02 -12.74 -16.11
CA PRO A 201 -1.30 -13.80 -16.78
C PRO A 201 0.20 -13.63 -16.55
N GLN A 202 0.86 -14.71 -16.16
CA GLN A 202 2.33 -14.77 -16.15
C GLN A 202 2.80 -14.97 -17.61
N SER A 203 2.87 -13.89 -18.38
CA SER A 203 3.50 -13.95 -19.69
C SER A 203 5.00 -14.22 -19.53
N ALA A 204 5.56 -15.04 -20.42
CA ALA A 204 6.99 -15.26 -20.46
C ALA A 204 7.75 -13.95 -20.70
N ARG A 205 8.92 -13.82 -20.06
CA ARG A 205 9.81 -12.67 -20.27
C ARG A 205 10.24 -12.62 -21.73
N GLN A 206 10.05 -11.49 -22.39
CA GLN A 206 10.55 -11.27 -23.75
C GLN A 206 12.07 -11.05 -23.70
N GLN A 207 12.83 -11.79 -24.50
CA GLN A 207 14.23 -11.49 -24.72
C GLN A 207 14.34 -10.25 -25.59
N ASN A 208 15.11 -9.26 -25.13
CA ASN A 208 15.28 -7.97 -25.78
C ASN A 208 16.73 -7.80 -26.25
N ALA A 209 16.91 -7.06 -27.36
CA ALA A 209 18.24 -6.71 -27.86
C ALA A 209 18.99 -5.71 -26.96
N PHE A 210 18.25 -4.99 -26.10
CA PHE A 210 18.77 -3.97 -25.20
C PHE A 210 18.48 -4.32 -23.74
N ARG A 211 19.36 -3.87 -22.83
CA ARG A 211 19.12 -3.95 -21.38
C ARG A 211 18.01 -2.98 -20.98
N ARG A 212 16.97 -3.47 -20.36
CA ARG A 212 15.80 -2.68 -19.93
C ARG A 212 15.79 -2.47 -18.43
N ILE A 213 15.68 -1.21 -18.03
CA ILE A 213 15.62 -0.78 -16.63
C ILE A 213 14.27 -0.10 -16.39
N VAL A 214 13.55 -0.51 -15.35
CA VAL A 214 12.34 0.17 -14.88
C VAL A 214 12.64 0.82 -13.54
N VAL A 215 12.38 2.12 -13.42
CA VAL A 215 12.56 2.88 -12.17
C VAL A 215 11.20 3.41 -11.73
N SER A 216 10.81 3.15 -10.47
CA SER A 216 9.51 3.56 -9.94
C SER A 216 9.60 4.16 -8.54
N ALA A 217 8.96 5.31 -8.35
CA ALA A 217 8.76 5.92 -7.04
C ALA A 217 7.40 5.55 -6.40
N GLY A 218 6.74 4.48 -6.88
CA GLY A 218 5.42 4.09 -6.41
C GLY A 218 4.38 5.19 -6.63
N GLY A 219 3.81 5.75 -5.54
CA GLY A 219 2.87 6.88 -5.64
C GLY A 219 3.50 8.19 -6.13
N GLY A 220 4.80 8.37 -5.93
CA GLY A 220 5.61 9.49 -6.42
C GLY A 220 5.73 10.69 -5.47
N MET A 221 5.06 10.71 -4.33
CA MET A 221 5.04 11.88 -3.41
C MET A 221 6.46 12.35 -3.01
N VAL A 222 7.36 11.41 -2.75
CA VAL A 222 8.72 11.65 -2.23
C VAL A 222 9.81 11.06 -3.14
N GLY A 223 9.48 10.76 -4.38
CA GLY A 223 10.35 9.98 -5.27
C GLY A 223 11.34 10.78 -6.11
N GLU A 224 11.31 12.12 -6.10
CA GLU A 224 12.12 12.96 -6.98
C GLU A 224 13.63 12.67 -6.87
N PRO A 225 14.25 12.51 -5.66
CA PRO A 225 15.68 12.22 -5.55
C PRO A 225 16.07 10.91 -6.23
N LEU A 226 15.30 9.84 -6.04
CA LEU A 226 15.55 8.56 -6.71
C LEU A 226 15.47 8.69 -8.24
N LEU A 227 14.39 9.35 -8.72
CA LEU A 227 14.13 9.45 -10.15
C LEU A 227 15.17 10.32 -10.87
N SER A 228 15.59 11.44 -10.26
CA SER A 228 16.64 12.30 -10.82
C SER A 228 18.01 11.61 -10.82
N THR A 229 18.35 10.91 -9.74
CA THR A 229 19.60 10.12 -9.68
C THR A 229 19.62 9.00 -10.72
N ALA A 230 18.47 8.35 -10.96
CA ALA A 230 18.36 7.31 -11.98
C ALA A 230 18.52 7.85 -13.40
N ILE A 231 18.05 9.07 -13.69
CA ILE A 231 18.29 9.75 -14.97
C ILE A 231 19.78 10.02 -15.18
N MET A 232 20.49 10.47 -14.14
CA MET A 232 21.94 10.70 -14.22
C MET A 232 22.73 9.39 -14.32
N ALA A 233 22.30 8.33 -13.61
CA ALA A 233 22.91 7.01 -13.73
C ALA A 233 22.74 6.40 -15.12
N HIS A 234 21.58 6.63 -15.78
CA HIS A 234 21.34 6.19 -17.15
C HIS A 234 22.40 6.73 -18.11
N GLU A 235 22.82 8.00 -18.00
CA GLU A 235 23.87 8.58 -18.85
C GLU A 235 25.21 7.88 -18.72
N LEU A 236 25.52 7.34 -17.55
CA LEU A 236 26.74 6.56 -17.31
C LEU A 236 26.64 5.19 -17.98
N LEU A 237 25.48 4.55 -17.85
CA LEU A 237 25.24 3.20 -18.38
C LEU A 237 25.22 3.18 -19.92
N VAL A 238 24.62 4.18 -20.56
CA VAL A 238 24.53 4.26 -22.05
C VAL A 238 25.91 4.37 -22.70
N ARG A 239 26.91 4.94 -22.00
CA ARG A 239 28.32 5.00 -22.50
C ARG A 239 28.97 3.61 -22.63
N GLU A 240 28.44 2.62 -21.92
CA GLU A 240 28.99 1.27 -21.84
C GLU A 240 28.26 0.29 -22.78
N GLY A 241 27.06 0.66 -23.23
CA GLY A 241 26.26 -0.13 -24.16
C GLY A 241 24.82 0.32 -24.27
N PRO A 242 24.02 -0.29 -25.14
CA PRO A 242 22.65 0.11 -25.38
C PRO A 242 21.73 -0.27 -24.19
N VAL A 243 21.17 0.74 -23.54
CA VAL A 243 20.27 0.62 -22.38
C VAL A 243 19.00 1.42 -22.61
N GLU A 244 17.85 0.84 -22.33
CA GLU A 244 16.56 1.51 -22.26
C GLU A 244 16.13 1.67 -20.79
N THR A 245 15.79 2.89 -20.37
CA THR A 245 15.32 3.17 -18.99
C THR A 245 13.94 3.83 -19.03
N GLU A 246 12.96 3.21 -18.38
CA GLU A 246 11.64 3.81 -18.16
C GLU A 246 11.53 4.33 -16.71
N ILE A 247 11.36 5.65 -16.57
CA ILE A 247 11.15 6.35 -15.30
C ILE A 247 9.65 6.52 -15.06
N ILE A 248 9.09 5.85 -14.07
CA ILE A 248 7.68 5.93 -13.71
C ILE A 248 7.53 6.82 -12.48
N THR A 249 7.01 8.04 -12.71
CA THR A 249 7.00 9.10 -11.68
C THR A 249 5.94 8.93 -10.61
N GLY A 250 4.87 8.20 -10.88
CA GLY A 250 3.71 8.12 -10.01
C GLY A 250 2.73 9.29 -10.18
N LEU A 251 1.50 9.10 -9.70
CA LEU A 251 0.41 10.07 -9.88
C LEU A 251 0.53 11.31 -9.00
N PHE A 252 1.21 11.20 -7.85
CA PHE A 252 1.28 12.23 -6.82
C PHE A 252 2.60 13.01 -6.81
N LEU A 253 3.50 12.76 -7.76
CA LEU A 253 4.69 13.59 -7.89
C LEU A 253 4.26 15.04 -8.18
N PRO A 254 4.77 16.04 -7.42
CA PRO A 254 4.50 17.46 -7.67
C PRO A 254 4.80 17.85 -9.12
N GLU A 255 4.00 18.76 -9.70
CA GLU A 255 4.12 19.10 -11.12
C GLU A 255 5.43 19.81 -11.46
N ASN A 256 5.96 20.62 -10.53
CA ASN A 256 7.30 21.22 -10.66
C ASN A 256 8.38 20.13 -10.76
N ALA A 257 8.40 19.16 -9.84
CA ALA A 257 9.33 18.04 -9.86
C ALA A 257 9.21 17.22 -11.15
N ARG A 258 7.98 16.97 -11.62
CA ARG A 258 7.74 16.26 -12.89
C ARG A 258 8.28 17.02 -14.07
N ARG A 259 8.17 18.36 -14.10
CA ARG A 259 8.74 19.19 -15.14
C ARG A 259 10.26 19.10 -15.12
N THR A 260 10.89 19.24 -13.97
CA THR A 260 12.34 19.07 -13.78
C THR A 260 12.83 17.73 -14.32
N LEU A 261 12.16 16.62 -13.97
CA LEU A 261 12.54 15.29 -14.49
C LEU A 261 12.42 15.17 -16.01
N ARG A 262 11.38 15.78 -16.62
CA ARG A 262 11.25 15.79 -18.08
C ARG A 262 12.35 16.61 -18.77
N GLU A 263 12.73 17.73 -18.16
CA GLU A 263 13.83 18.56 -18.63
C GLU A 263 15.16 17.82 -18.54
N LEU A 264 15.43 17.17 -17.39
CA LEU A 264 16.62 16.33 -17.20
C LEU A 264 16.68 15.15 -18.20
N ALA A 265 15.53 14.59 -18.59
CA ALA A 265 15.45 13.47 -19.51
C ALA A 265 15.51 13.88 -21.01
N ARG A 266 15.37 15.18 -21.30
CA ARG A 266 15.28 15.67 -22.67
C ARG A 266 16.54 15.35 -23.49
N GLY A 267 16.33 14.77 -24.68
CA GLY A 267 17.43 14.45 -25.60
C GLY A 267 18.28 13.24 -25.24
N LYS A 268 17.97 12.54 -24.13
CA LYS A 268 18.71 11.34 -23.72
C LYS A 268 18.16 10.11 -24.44
N ALA A 269 18.98 9.50 -25.30
CA ALA A 269 18.61 8.29 -26.04
C ALA A 269 18.30 7.14 -25.08
N GLY A 270 17.24 6.36 -25.39
CA GLY A 270 16.84 5.22 -24.57
C GLY A 270 16.16 5.57 -23.23
N LEU A 271 15.92 6.85 -22.92
CA LEU A 271 15.28 7.28 -21.69
C LEU A 271 13.84 7.75 -21.92
N LYS A 272 12.90 7.20 -21.17
CA LYS A 272 11.48 7.55 -21.21
C LYS A 272 10.95 7.92 -19.84
N VAL A 273 10.20 9.01 -19.73
CA VAL A 273 9.49 9.42 -18.51
C VAL A 273 8.00 9.19 -18.67
N THR A 274 7.45 8.29 -17.86
CA THR A 274 6.04 7.89 -17.86
C THR A 274 5.40 8.33 -16.54
N ARG A 275 4.19 8.87 -16.58
CA ARG A 275 3.49 9.32 -15.37
C ARG A 275 2.93 8.17 -14.56
N PHE A 276 2.30 7.22 -15.23
CA PHE A 276 1.57 6.11 -14.60
C PHE A 276 1.50 4.91 -15.56
N VAL A 277 1.54 3.72 -14.98
CA VAL A 277 1.28 2.46 -15.67
C VAL A 277 0.22 1.67 -14.88
N PRO A 278 -0.75 1.07 -15.55
CA PRO A 278 -1.82 0.30 -14.86
C PRO A 278 -1.31 -0.93 -14.11
N ASP A 279 -0.32 -1.62 -14.68
CA ASP A 279 0.31 -2.81 -14.10
C ASP A 279 1.84 -2.62 -14.05
N LEU A 280 2.32 -2.18 -12.88
CA LEU A 280 3.75 -1.98 -12.64
C LEU A 280 4.50 -3.31 -12.63
N SER A 281 3.90 -4.36 -12.07
CA SER A 281 4.50 -5.70 -12.03
C SER A 281 4.75 -6.25 -13.45
N ALA A 282 3.83 -6.04 -14.39
CA ALA A 282 4.02 -6.43 -15.79
C ALA A 282 5.16 -5.65 -16.44
N ARG A 283 5.30 -4.34 -16.14
CA ARG A 283 6.44 -3.54 -16.63
C ARG A 283 7.76 -4.06 -16.07
N MET A 284 7.82 -4.32 -14.76
CA MET A 284 9.02 -4.87 -14.12
C MET A 284 9.39 -6.26 -14.69
N ARG A 285 8.42 -7.12 -14.93
CA ARG A 285 8.66 -8.46 -15.52
C ARG A 285 9.33 -8.42 -16.89
N ASN A 286 8.99 -7.40 -17.68
CA ASN A 286 9.56 -7.19 -19.02
C ASN A 286 10.88 -6.40 -18.99
N ALA A 287 11.37 -6.03 -17.80
CA ALA A 287 12.66 -5.39 -17.60
C ALA A 287 13.74 -6.40 -17.21
N ASP A 288 15.01 -6.03 -17.39
CA ASP A 288 16.15 -6.80 -16.88
C ASP A 288 16.43 -6.48 -15.41
N VAL A 289 16.17 -5.23 -15.02
CA VAL A 289 16.38 -4.72 -13.67
C VAL A 289 15.25 -3.77 -13.27
N SER A 290 14.84 -3.80 -12.02
CA SER A 290 13.92 -2.85 -11.41
C SER A 290 14.58 -2.07 -10.28
N ILE A 291 14.39 -0.74 -10.24
CA ILE A 291 14.80 0.11 -9.15
C ILE A 291 13.57 0.80 -8.57
N SER A 292 13.34 0.70 -7.26
CA SER A 292 12.11 1.23 -6.70
C SER A 292 12.24 1.68 -5.24
N GLN A 293 11.32 2.56 -4.82
CA GLN A 293 11.13 2.81 -3.39
C GLN A 293 10.50 1.58 -2.71
N GLY A 294 10.79 1.40 -1.40
CA GLY A 294 10.41 0.22 -0.60
C GLY A 294 8.98 0.21 -0.07
N GLY A 295 8.03 0.88 -0.73
CA GLY A 295 6.62 0.85 -0.34
C GLY A 295 6.03 -0.57 -0.41
N TYR A 296 5.05 -0.88 0.47
CA TYR A 296 4.44 -2.21 0.58
C TYR A 296 4.03 -2.79 -0.79
N ASN A 297 3.19 -2.10 -1.56
CA ASN A 297 2.71 -2.61 -2.84
C ASN A 297 3.83 -2.73 -3.89
N THR A 298 4.74 -1.75 -3.97
CA THR A 298 5.86 -1.79 -4.92
C THR A 298 6.78 -2.97 -4.65
N THR A 299 7.01 -3.29 -3.38
CA THR A 299 7.78 -4.46 -2.99
C THR A 299 7.08 -5.76 -3.43
N LEU A 300 5.75 -5.82 -3.31
CA LEU A 300 4.97 -6.95 -3.83
C LEU A 300 4.99 -7.03 -5.36
N ASP A 301 4.98 -5.89 -6.06
CA ASP A 301 5.13 -5.86 -7.52
C ASP A 301 6.48 -6.45 -7.96
N VAL A 302 7.56 -6.14 -7.24
CA VAL A 302 8.90 -6.70 -7.46
C VAL A 302 8.90 -8.22 -7.25
N LEU A 303 8.35 -8.70 -6.13
CA LEU A 303 8.24 -10.13 -5.83
C LEU A 303 7.42 -10.89 -6.89
N ARG A 304 6.30 -10.29 -7.33
CA ARG A 304 5.45 -10.86 -8.38
C ARG A 304 6.13 -10.88 -9.75
N ALA A 305 6.86 -9.81 -10.06
CA ALA A 305 7.59 -9.71 -11.32
C ALA A 305 8.76 -10.71 -11.39
N ASN A 306 9.32 -11.08 -10.25
CA ASN A 306 10.50 -11.92 -10.12
C ASN A 306 11.67 -11.40 -10.98
N VAL A 307 11.96 -10.11 -10.85
CA VAL A 307 13.00 -9.39 -11.57
C VAL A 307 14.14 -9.05 -10.60
N PRO A 308 15.41 -9.10 -11.02
CA PRO A 308 16.52 -8.51 -10.27
C PRO A 308 16.19 -7.08 -9.87
N ALA A 309 16.18 -6.77 -8.57
CA ALA A 309 15.68 -5.49 -8.10
C ALA A 309 16.58 -4.84 -7.05
N LEU A 310 16.65 -3.49 -7.12
CA LEU A 310 17.21 -2.63 -6.10
C LEU A 310 16.10 -1.84 -5.44
N ILE A 311 15.98 -1.95 -4.14
CA ILE A 311 15.08 -1.12 -3.35
C ILE A 311 15.88 0.00 -2.70
N VAL A 312 15.41 1.25 -2.91
CA VAL A 312 15.89 2.44 -2.21
C VAL A 312 14.81 2.84 -1.22
N PRO A 313 14.92 2.41 0.05
CA PRO A 313 13.89 2.68 1.04
C PRO A 313 13.84 4.18 1.34
N PHE A 314 12.64 4.73 1.35
CA PHE A 314 12.40 6.06 1.89
C PHE A 314 12.05 5.95 3.37
N GLY A 315 12.64 6.83 4.18
CA GLY A 315 12.29 6.95 5.59
C GLY A 315 12.79 8.28 6.14
N THR A 316 11.97 8.91 6.99
CA THR A 316 12.32 10.12 7.73
C THR A 316 12.18 9.84 9.22
N GLY A 317 13.24 10.11 9.98
CA GLY A 317 13.23 9.92 11.43
C GLY A 317 12.98 8.47 11.83
N GLN A 318 11.83 8.18 12.47
CA GLN A 318 11.48 6.84 12.96
C GLN A 318 10.67 6.00 11.94
N GLU A 319 10.38 6.54 10.76
CA GLU A 319 9.65 5.82 9.70
C GLU A 319 10.58 4.85 8.97
N ASP A 320 10.85 3.70 9.57
CA ASP A 320 11.83 2.70 9.11
C ASP A 320 11.21 1.42 8.51
N GLU A 321 9.88 1.38 8.34
CA GLU A 321 9.22 0.16 7.89
C GLU A 321 9.62 -0.25 6.47
N GLN A 322 9.94 0.72 5.58
CA GLN A 322 10.43 0.40 4.24
C GLN A 322 11.81 -0.26 4.29
N LEU A 323 12.71 0.29 5.11
CA LEU A 323 14.05 -0.27 5.30
C LEU A 323 13.99 -1.66 5.92
N LYS A 324 13.20 -1.84 6.99
CA LYS A 324 13.02 -3.15 7.64
C LYS A 324 12.51 -4.20 6.66
N ARG A 325 11.49 -3.85 5.86
CA ARG A 325 10.94 -4.74 4.82
C ARG A 325 11.99 -5.09 3.78
N ALA A 326 12.67 -4.10 3.24
CA ALA A 326 13.69 -4.28 2.20
C ALA A 326 14.84 -5.15 2.68
N ARG A 327 15.38 -4.90 3.89
CA ARG A 327 16.46 -5.70 4.49
C ARG A 327 16.07 -7.16 4.73
N ARG A 328 14.82 -7.43 5.12
CA ARG A 328 14.32 -8.82 5.23
C ARG A 328 14.29 -9.54 3.89
N LEU A 329 13.86 -8.87 2.84
CA LEU A 329 13.86 -9.45 1.49
C LEU A 329 15.27 -9.62 0.94
N GLU A 330 16.17 -8.70 1.26
CA GLU A 330 17.60 -8.82 0.92
C GLU A 330 18.24 -10.04 1.62
N ALA A 331 17.96 -10.24 2.90
CA ALA A 331 18.42 -11.42 3.64
C ALA A 331 17.90 -12.74 3.07
N LEU A 332 16.71 -12.73 2.45
CA LEU A 332 16.16 -13.87 1.71
C LEU A 332 16.74 -14.00 0.28
N GLY A 333 17.61 -13.07 -0.14
CA GLY A 333 18.21 -13.06 -1.47
C GLY A 333 17.25 -12.66 -2.59
N ALA A 334 16.10 -12.05 -2.27
CA ALA A 334 15.07 -11.69 -3.25
C ALA A 334 15.39 -10.40 -4.01
N LEU A 335 16.16 -9.49 -3.40
CA LEU A 335 16.50 -8.18 -3.93
C LEU A 335 17.74 -7.62 -3.25
N ARG A 336 18.23 -6.47 -3.71
CA ARG A 336 19.30 -5.68 -3.06
C ARG A 336 18.74 -4.38 -2.51
N VAL A 337 19.46 -3.77 -1.56
CA VAL A 337 19.06 -2.53 -0.90
C VAL A 337 20.18 -1.50 -1.01
N LEU A 338 19.84 -0.29 -1.46
CA LEU A 338 20.70 0.88 -1.41
C LEU A 338 20.03 1.92 -0.51
N GLU A 339 20.71 2.35 0.55
CA GLU A 339 20.14 3.39 1.42
C GLU A 339 20.23 4.77 0.75
N GLU A 340 19.28 5.65 1.05
CA GLU A 340 19.17 6.97 0.42
C GLU A 340 20.43 7.82 0.60
N LYS A 341 21.12 7.70 1.75
CA LYS A 341 22.41 8.39 2.01
C LYS A 341 23.53 8.03 1.04
N ASP A 342 23.48 6.81 0.46
CA ASP A 342 24.48 6.28 -0.46
C ASP A 342 24.04 6.43 -1.93
N MET A 343 22.88 7.04 -2.18
CA MET A 343 22.27 7.19 -3.49
C MET A 343 22.96 8.31 -4.30
N GLN A 344 24.04 7.94 -5.00
CA GLN A 344 24.78 8.80 -5.93
C GLN A 344 24.68 8.19 -7.34
N PRO A 345 24.71 9.00 -8.43
CA PRO A 345 24.58 8.50 -9.80
C PRO A 345 25.58 7.38 -10.14
N VAL A 346 26.85 7.55 -9.76
CA VAL A 346 27.91 6.56 -9.99
C VAL A 346 27.66 5.28 -9.21
N ARG A 347 27.25 5.40 -7.93
CA ARG A 347 26.92 4.25 -7.09
C ARG A 347 25.70 3.52 -7.62
N LEU A 348 24.63 4.22 -8.01
CA LEU A 348 23.44 3.63 -8.58
C LEU A 348 23.74 2.91 -9.89
N ALA A 349 24.54 3.50 -10.77
CA ALA A 349 24.98 2.85 -12.00
C ALA A 349 25.78 1.55 -11.72
N SER A 350 26.64 1.54 -10.69
CA SER A 350 27.36 0.34 -10.26
C SER A 350 26.41 -0.75 -9.77
N GLU A 351 25.45 -0.41 -8.91
CA GLU A 351 24.43 -1.37 -8.42
C GLU A 351 23.61 -1.96 -9.57
N ILE A 352 23.26 -1.15 -10.57
CA ILE A 352 22.52 -1.61 -11.75
C ILE A 352 23.33 -2.64 -12.56
N ARG A 353 24.64 -2.40 -12.74
CA ARG A 353 25.53 -3.37 -13.45
C ARG A 353 25.57 -4.71 -12.72
N ASP A 354 25.71 -4.66 -11.40
CA ASP A 354 25.76 -5.86 -10.57
C ASP A 354 24.43 -6.63 -10.63
N LEU A 355 23.31 -5.89 -10.70
CA LEU A 355 21.97 -6.50 -10.83
C LEU A 355 21.72 -7.22 -12.16
N PHE A 356 22.38 -6.85 -13.23
CA PHE A 356 22.25 -7.59 -14.51
C PHE A 356 22.71 -9.04 -14.38
N ASN A 357 23.57 -9.33 -13.41
CA ASN A 357 24.08 -10.69 -13.13
C ASN A 357 23.54 -11.24 -11.80
N PHE A 358 22.63 -10.54 -11.14
CA PHE A 358 22.07 -10.96 -9.86
C PHE A 358 21.00 -12.04 -10.07
N ASP A 359 21.21 -13.21 -9.47
CA ASP A 359 20.24 -14.29 -9.43
C ASP A 359 19.30 -14.08 -8.24
N ALA A 360 18.17 -13.42 -8.51
CA ALA A 360 17.16 -13.13 -7.49
C ALA A 360 16.46 -14.43 -7.05
N ARG A 361 16.60 -14.78 -5.78
CA ARG A 361 15.88 -15.91 -5.20
C ARG A 361 14.41 -15.60 -5.06
N ARG A 362 13.55 -16.57 -5.35
CA ARG A 362 12.12 -16.47 -5.12
C ARG A 362 11.81 -16.97 -3.69
N PRO A 363 11.60 -16.08 -2.70
CA PRO A 363 11.31 -16.53 -1.35
C PRO A 363 9.95 -17.22 -1.31
N LYS A 364 9.84 -18.28 -0.51
CA LYS A 364 8.57 -19.00 -0.28
C LYS A 364 7.70 -18.17 0.69
N LEU A 365 7.13 -17.09 0.21
CA LEU A 365 6.21 -16.22 0.96
C LEU A 365 4.77 -16.47 0.54
N ASP A 366 3.87 -16.37 1.49
CA ASP A 366 2.44 -16.47 1.24
C ASP A 366 1.90 -15.18 0.60
N LEU A 367 1.63 -15.23 -0.69
CA LEU A 367 1.13 -14.10 -1.49
C LEU A 367 -0.38 -14.17 -1.76
N ASP A 368 -1.11 -15.09 -1.12
CA ASP A 368 -2.55 -15.34 -1.36
C ASP A 368 -3.46 -14.61 -0.36
N GLY A 369 -3.00 -13.50 0.18
CA GLY A 369 -3.66 -12.79 1.26
C GLY A 369 -5.05 -12.26 0.91
N VAL A 370 -5.33 -11.94 -0.35
CA VAL A 370 -6.66 -11.50 -0.80
C VAL A 370 -7.69 -12.61 -0.63
N ARG A 371 -7.42 -13.81 -1.15
CA ARG A 371 -8.33 -14.96 -1.05
C ARG A 371 -8.49 -15.41 0.40
N LYS A 372 -7.39 -15.53 1.15
CA LYS A 372 -7.43 -15.92 2.56
C LYS A 372 -8.18 -14.93 3.44
N SER A 373 -8.04 -13.62 3.19
CA SER A 373 -8.84 -12.59 3.89
C SER A 373 -10.33 -12.84 3.72
N THR A 374 -10.80 -13.10 2.49
CA THR A 374 -12.19 -13.40 2.20
C THR A 374 -12.66 -14.63 2.97
N GLN A 375 -11.91 -15.72 2.94
CA GLN A 375 -12.26 -16.96 3.63
C GLN A 375 -12.32 -16.79 5.16
N ILE A 376 -11.37 -16.04 5.75
CA ILE A 376 -11.35 -15.78 7.19
C ILE A 376 -12.56 -14.95 7.60
N VAL A 377 -12.92 -13.90 6.83
CA VAL A 377 -14.09 -13.04 7.11
C VAL A 377 -15.38 -13.82 6.99
N LEU A 378 -15.56 -14.65 5.95
CA LEU A 378 -16.72 -15.53 5.80
C LEU A 378 -16.89 -16.47 7.00
N LYS A 379 -15.81 -17.12 7.41
CA LYS A 379 -15.83 -18.01 8.56
C LYS A 379 -16.17 -17.27 9.86
N ALA A 380 -15.60 -16.09 10.08
CA ALA A 380 -15.87 -15.28 11.25
C ALA A 380 -17.33 -14.83 11.30
N LEU A 381 -17.89 -14.39 10.15
CA LEU A 381 -19.29 -14.00 10.04
C LEU A 381 -20.24 -15.19 10.32
N ALA A 382 -19.97 -16.38 9.78
CA ALA A 382 -20.77 -17.57 10.04
C ALA A 382 -20.81 -17.93 11.53
N LEU A 383 -19.68 -17.79 12.24
CA LEU A 383 -19.59 -18.03 13.68
C LEU A 383 -20.36 -16.98 14.49
N SER A 384 -20.36 -15.71 14.09
CA SER A 384 -21.07 -14.62 14.77
C SER A 384 -22.59 -14.70 14.61
N THR A 385 -23.07 -15.27 13.50
CA THR A 385 -24.51 -15.42 13.20
C THR A 385 -25.12 -16.75 13.64
N GLY A 386 -24.30 -17.65 14.23
CA GLY A 386 -24.79 -18.99 14.66
C GLY A 386 -25.16 -19.91 13.50
N SER A 387 -24.70 -19.62 12.28
CA SER A 387 -25.03 -20.36 11.04
C SER A 387 -23.97 -21.44 10.74
N VAL A 388 -23.60 -22.28 11.73
CA VAL A 388 -22.73 -23.47 11.56
C VAL A 388 -23.56 -24.72 11.74
#